data_d6dc3cbcbe869c45e779cadfa603e5fc
#
_entry.id   d6dc3cbcbe869c45e779cadfa603e5fc
#
_cell.length_a   1.000
_cell.length_b   1.000
_cell.length_c   1.000
_cell.angle_alpha   90.00
_cell.angle_beta   90.00
_cell.angle_gamma   90.00
#
_symmetry.space_group_name_H-M   'P 1'
#
loop_
_entity.id
_entity.type
_entity.pdbx_description
1 polymer ?
#
loop_
_entity_poly.entity_id
_entity_poly.type
_entity_poly.pdbx_seq_one_letter_code
_entity_poly.pdbx_strand_id
1 'polypeptide(L)'
;SNMGGAGFGDAGFGASGARRSRTSSRAAAEAPIVDLNLSVADLLDDAPKEITITQNMQTRSLKVKIPKGAKDKTVFKLKGQSIDGGDLRFRVNVVDPECRTDGFDIIQKLKVSPWEAALGMHVECQTIGGHVKLTLPAGVQSGQKLRLPGKGLYNKQARGDLFMEIQICVPKPLSEKEKALFESLAKESSFNPRA
;
A
#
# COMPACT_ATOMS: atom_id res chain seq x y z
N SER A 1 -47.26 -71.82 -34.31
CA SER A 1 -46.39 -71.87 -35.48
C SER A 1 -45.22 -70.94 -35.27
N ASN A 2 -44.16 -71.31 -35.15
CA ASN A 2 -43.16 -72.23 -35.59
C ASN A 2 -41.79 -71.63 -35.20
N MET A 3 -41.03 -72.31 -34.44
CA MET A 3 -39.70 -72.83 -34.72
C MET A 3 -38.72 -71.74 -35.30
N GLY A 4 -37.57 -71.52 -34.84
CA GLY A 4 -36.51 -72.44 -34.45
C GLY A 4 -35.22 -71.66 -34.73
N GLY A 5 -34.18 -72.09 -34.10
CA GLY A 5 -32.86 -71.88 -34.67
C GLY A 5 -31.82 -71.38 -33.70
N ALA A 6 -31.07 -72.31 -33.14
CA ALA A 6 -29.81 -72.04 -32.42
C ALA A 6 -28.70 -71.61 -33.37
N GLY A 7 -27.81 -70.77 -32.84
CA GLY A 7 -26.57 -70.46 -33.52
C GLY A 7 -25.50 -70.09 -32.48
N PHE A 8 -24.64 -71.05 -32.17
CA PHE A 8 -23.35 -70.89 -31.46
C PHE A 8 -22.32 -70.16 -32.26
N GLY A 9 -21.45 -69.36 -31.59
CA GLY A 9 -20.25 -68.78 -32.16
C GLY A 9 -19.70 -67.73 -31.18
N ASP A 10 -18.94 -68.09 -30.28
CA ASP A 10 -17.49 -68.24 -30.07
C ASP A 10 -16.65 -66.98 -30.26
N ALA A 11 -15.97 -66.70 -29.19
CA ALA A 11 -14.70 -66.03 -28.97
C ALA A 11 -14.37 -64.73 -29.68
N GLY A 12 -14.11 -63.74 -28.86
CA GLY A 12 -13.41 -62.49 -29.23
C GLY A 12 -12.86 -61.78 -28.02
N PHE A 13 -11.73 -62.24 -27.51
CA PHE A 13 -10.89 -61.49 -26.55
C PHE A 13 -10.50 -60.15 -27.13
N GLY A 14 -10.81 -59.06 -26.40
CA GLY A 14 -10.35 -57.71 -26.73
C GLY A 14 -10.26 -56.90 -25.47
N ALA A 15 -9.30 -57.21 -24.64
CA ALA A 15 -8.93 -56.39 -23.49
C ALA A 15 -8.21 -55.12 -23.97
N SER A 16 -8.95 -54.05 -24.18
CA SER A 16 -8.36 -52.69 -24.34
C SER A 16 -8.49 -51.98 -23.01
N GLY A 17 -7.47 -52.14 -22.17
CA GLY A 17 -7.30 -51.38 -20.96
C GLY A 17 -7.11 -49.91 -21.28
N ALA A 18 -8.21 -49.15 -21.22
CA ALA A 18 -8.13 -47.71 -21.14
C ALA A 18 -7.48 -47.34 -19.81
N ARG A 19 -6.16 -47.18 -19.82
CA ARG A 19 -5.44 -46.49 -18.78
C ARG A 19 -5.98 -45.05 -18.73
N ARG A 20 -6.95 -44.80 -17.86
CA ARG A 20 -7.25 -43.50 -17.39
C ARG A 20 -5.99 -43.01 -16.67
N SER A 21 -5.18 -42.24 -17.34
CA SER A 21 -4.15 -41.47 -16.73
C SER A 21 -4.85 -40.52 -15.75
N ARG A 22 -4.85 -40.91 -14.49
CA ARG A 22 -5.05 -39.95 -13.40
C ARG A 22 -3.91 -38.98 -13.48
N THR A 23 -4.08 -37.89 -14.25
CA THR A 23 -3.38 -36.67 -14.01
C THR A 23 -3.73 -36.26 -12.60
N SER A 24 -2.90 -36.70 -11.67
CA SER A 24 -2.87 -36.12 -10.34
C SER A 24 -2.68 -34.63 -10.55
N SER A 25 -3.74 -33.86 -10.42
CA SER A 25 -3.64 -32.44 -10.17
C SER A 25 -2.85 -32.31 -8.87
N ARG A 26 -1.52 -32.25 -9.03
CA ARG A 26 -0.62 -31.82 -7.97
C ARG A 26 -1.19 -30.50 -7.51
N ALA A 27 -1.82 -30.50 -6.35
CA ALA A 27 -2.28 -29.30 -5.70
C ALA A 27 -1.09 -28.33 -5.78
N ALA A 28 -1.24 -27.28 -6.57
CA ALA A 28 -0.20 -26.29 -6.73
C ALA A 28 0.01 -25.71 -5.33
N ALA A 29 1.10 -26.11 -4.70
CA ALA A 29 1.48 -25.54 -3.42
C ALA A 29 1.47 -24.02 -3.64
N GLU A 30 0.65 -23.30 -2.88
CA GLU A 30 0.54 -21.87 -3.04
C GLU A 30 1.92 -21.27 -2.91
N ALA A 31 2.33 -20.48 -3.93
CA ALA A 31 3.63 -19.84 -3.94
C ALA A 31 3.81 -19.02 -2.64
N PRO A 32 4.97 -19.10 -1.99
CA PRO A 32 5.22 -18.42 -0.73
C PRO A 32 4.97 -16.91 -0.89
N ILE A 33 4.34 -16.30 0.11
CA ILE A 33 4.10 -14.86 0.15
C ILE A 33 5.24 -14.22 0.92
N VAL A 34 5.90 -13.25 0.29
CA VAL A 34 6.93 -12.41 0.89
C VAL A 34 6.35 -11.04 1.15
N ASP A 35 6.41 -10.57 2.38
CA ASP A 35 5.98 -9.22 2.73
C ASP A 35 7.02 -8.21 2.29
N LEU A 36 6.57 -7.21 1.55
CA LEU A 36 7.38 -6.14 0.99
C LEU A 36 7.02 -4.83 1.66
N ASN A 37 7.87 -4.39 2.60
CA ASN A 37 7.70 -3.12 3.27
C ASN A 37 8.18 -1.99 2.36
N LEU A 38 7.27 -1.09 2.03
CA LEU A 38 7.50 0.05 1.13
C LEU A 38 7.03 1.33 1.79
N SER A 39 7.74 2.42 1.51
CA SER A 39 7.22 3.77 1.77
C SER A 39 6.18 4.16 0.72
N VAL A 40 5.41 5.20 1.01
CA VAL A 40 4.48 5.76 0.01
C VAL A 40 5.24 6.31 -1.20
N ALA A 41 6.45 6.86 -0.98
CA ALA A 41 7.33 7.32 -2.06
C ALA A 41 7.68 6.19 -3.04
N ASP A 42 7.95 4.99 -2.52
CA ASP A 42 8.27 3.82 -3.33
C ASP A 42 7.12 3.38 -4.25
N LEU A 43 5.87 3.66 -3.86
CA LEU A 43 4.69 3.39 -4.68
C LEU A 43 4.49 4.41 -5.80
N LEU A 44 5.05 5.60 -5.65
CA LEU A 44 5.01 6.67 -6.65
C LEU A 44 6.16 6.57 -7.65
N ASP A 45 7.25 5.91 -7.25
CA ASP A 45 8.45 5.73 -8.06
C ASP A 45 8.29 4.51 -8.99
N ASP A 46 8.59 4.69 -10.27
CA ASP A 46 8.59 3.61 -11.26
C ASP A 46 9.91 2.80 -11.27
N ALA A 47 10.87 3.15 -10.43
CA ALA A 47 12.16 2.48 -10.36
C ALA A 47 12.05 1.07 -9.77
N PRO A 48 12.80 0.09 -10.30
CA PRO A 48 12.85 -1.23 -9.68
C PRO A 48 13.54 -1.15 -8.32
N LYS A 49 12.93 -1.77 -7.30
CA LYS A 49 13.49 -1.87 -5.94
C LYS A 49 14.29 -3.15 -5.81
N GLU A 50 15.47 -3.05 -5.22
CA GLU A 50 16.27 -4.22 -4.88
C GLU A 50 15.81 -4.78 -3.54
N ILE A 51 15.42 -6.05 -3.56
CA ILE A 51 14.89 -6.75 -2.39
C ILE A 51 15.74 -7.98 -2.15
N THR A 52 16.12 -8.17 -0.91
CA THR A 52 16.82 -9.38 -0.48
C THR A 52 15.81 -10.37 0.10
N ILE A 53 15.71 -11.54 -0.51
CA ILE A 53 14.89 -12.65 0.00
C ILE A 53 15.78 -13.74 0.55
N THR A 54 15.38 -14.32 1.68
CA THR A 54 16.05 -15.48 2.29
C THR A 54 15.07 -16.64 2.29
N GLN A 55 15.40 -17.71 1.59
CA GLN A 55 14.64 -18.96 1.55
C GLN A 55 15.63 -20.12 1.68
N ASN A 56 15.28 -21.16 2.43
CA ASN A 56 16.10 -22.37 2.59
C ASN A 56 17.57 -22.07 2.96
N MET A 57 17.81 -21.11 3.85
CA MET A 57 19.15 -20.60 4.26
C MET A 57 19.98 -19.98 3.11
N GLN A 58 19.38 -19.75 1.96
CA GLN A 58 20.00 -19.05 0.84
C GLN A 58 19.42 -17.64 0.73
N THR A 59 20.31 -16.68 0.51
CA THR A 59 19.94 -15.26 0.35
C THR A 59 20.17 -14.86 -1.11
N ARG A 60 19.18 -14.22 -1.70
CA ARG A 60 19.24 -13.72 -3.07
C ARG A 60 18.68 -12.31 -3.15
N SER A 61 19.37 -11.43 -3.87
CA SER A 61 18.85 -10.10 -4.21
C SER A 61 18.07 -10.16 -5.51
N LEU A 62 16.89 -9.56 -5.50
CA LEU A 62 16.00 -9.46 -6.66
C LEU A 62 15.65 -8.01 -6.93
N LYS A 63 15.69 -7.61 -8.20
CA LYS A 63 15.15 -6.33 -8.65
C LYS A 63 13.65 -6.51 -8.96
N VAL A 64 12.81 -5.96 -8.12
CA VAL A 64 11.36 -6.06 -8.22
C VAL A 64 10.78 -4.73 -8.67
N LYS A 65 10.08 -4.75 -9.79
CA LYS A 65 9.30 -3.60 -10.24
C LYS A 65 7.91 -3.67 -9.64
N ILE A 66 7.55 -2.62 -8.89
CA ILE A 66 6.24 -2.50 -8.28
C ILE A 66 5.23 -2.19 -9.39
N PRO A 67 4.13 -2.94 -9.52
CA PRO A 67 3.13 -2.66 -10.55
C PRO A 67 2.45 -1.30 -10.30
N LYS A 68 2.25 -0.52 -11.36
CA LYS A 68 1.48 0.73 -11.30
C LYS A 68 0.09 0.47 -10.75
N GLY A 69 -0.32 1.28 -9.80
CA GLY A 69 -1.60 1.10 -9.10
C GLY A 69 -1.54 0.12 -7.93
N ALA A 70 -0.35 -0.31 -7.52
CA ALA A 70 -0.19 -1.00 -6.25
C ALA A 70 -0.56 -0.06 -5.09
N LYS A 71 -1.24 -0.61 -4.10
CA LYS A 71 -1.61 0.06 -2.85
C LYS A 71 -1.30 -0.87 -1.69
N ASP A 72 -1.53 -0.42 -0.48
CA ASP A 72 -1.36 -1.28 0.69
C ASP A 72 -2.15 -2.60 0.55
N LYS A 73 -1.54 -3.69 0.98
CA LYS A 73 -2.04 -5.09 0.87
C LYS A 73 -2.21 -5.62 -0.55
N THR A 74 -1.75 -4.91 -1.58
CA THR A 74 -1.73 -5.47 -2.95
C THR A 74 -0.80 -6.68 -3.00
N VAL A 75 -1.31 -7.78 -3.57
CA VAL A 75 -0.52 -8.97 -3.83
C VAL A 75 -0.25 -9.09 -5.32
N PHE A 76 1.01 -9.25 -5.69
CA PHE A 76 1.42 -9.51 -7.08
C PHE A 76 2.41 -10.67 -7.15
N LYS A 77 2.51 -11.27 -8.32
CA LYS A 77 3.26 -12.50 -8.56
C LYS A 77 4.42 -12.25 -9.52
N LEU A 78 5.59 -12.76 -9.17
CA LEU A 78 6.74 -12.82 -10.04
C LEU A 78 7.03 -14.28 -10.39
N LYS A 79 6.97 -14.60 -11.67
CA LYS A 79 7.19 -15.95 -12.18
C LYS A 79 8.68 -16.32 -12.17
N GLY A 80 8.98 -17.54 -11.73
CA GLY A 80 10.35 -18.09 -11.81
C GLY A 80 11.38 -17.38 -10.94
N GLN A 81 10.97 -16.61 -9.92
CA GLN A 81 11.88 -15.82 -9.09
C GLN A 81 12.15 -16.45 -7.72
N SER A 82 11.50 -17.57 -7.38
CA SER A 82 11.87 -18.34 -6.20
C SER A 82 13.28 -18.94 -6.36
N ILE A 83 13.97 -19.17 -5.25
CA ILE A 83 15.29 -19.84 -5.24
C ILE A 83 15.20 -21.22 -5.90
N ASP A 84 14.07 -21.91 -5.73
CA ASP A 84 13.79 -23.22 -6.33
C ASP A 84 13.27 -23.13 -7.78
N GLY A 85 13.33 -21.95 -8.43
CA GLY A 85 12.81 -21.73 -9.77
C GLY A 85 11.29 -21.61 -9.89
N GLY A 86 10.57 -21.66 -8.76
CA GLY A 86 9.12 -21.48 -8.68
C GLY A 86 8.71 -20.00 -8.74
N ASP A 87 7.44 -19.76 -8.52
CA ASP A 87 6.88 -18.42 -8.48
C ASP A 87 6.95 -17.85 -7.06
N LEU A 88 7.13 -16.53 -6.95
CA LEU A 88 7.01 -15.78 -5.70
C LEU A 88 5.80 -14.86 -5.74
N ARG A 89 5.14 -14.72 -4.59
CA ARG A 89 4.07 -13.75 -4.37
C ARG A 89 4.57 -12.68 -3.40
N PHE A 90 4.42 -11.43 -3.75
CA PHE A 90 4.78 -10.31 -2.89
C PHE A 90 3.51 -9.62 -2.40
N ARG A 91 3.46 -9.33 -1.11
CA ARG A 91 2.41 -8.51 -0.50
C ARG A 91 3.01 -7.16 -0.14
N VAL A 92 2.46 -6.11 -0.70
CA VAL A 92 2.85 -4.74 -0.35
C VAL A 92 2.33 -4.41 1.05
N ASN A 93 3.22 -4.00 1.94
CA ASN A 93 2.92 -3.39 3.22
C ASN A 93 3.45 -1.97 3.20
N VAL A 94 2.55 -1.00 3.29
CA VAL A 94 2.96 0.41 3.37
C VAL A 94 3.37 0.72 4.81
N VAL A 95 4.64 1.04 4.99
CA VAL A 95 5.22 1.42 6.28
C VAL A 95 5.86 2.79 6.12
N ASP A 96 5.13 3.83 6.55
CA ASP A 96 5.58 5.21 6.44
C ASP A 96 5.11 5.98 7.69
N PRO A 97 6.02 6.64 8.45
CA PRO A 97 5.67 7.30 9.69
C PRO A 97 4.87 8.61 9.49
N GLU A 98 5.03 9.25 8.33
CA GLU A 98 4.42 10.55 8.03
C GLU A 98 3.26 10.45 7.05
N CYS A 99 3.16 9.33 6.33
CA CYS A 99 2.16 9.11 5.29
C CYS A 99 1.38 7.82 5.53
N ARG A 100 0.11 7.81 5.14
CA ARG A 100 -0.70 6.61 5.04
C ARG A 100 -1.51 6.64 3.75
N THR A 101 -1.95 5.49 3.31
CA THR A 101 -2.78 5.38 2.10
C THR A 101 -4.21 4.99 2.46
N ASP A 102 -5.17 5.58 1.76
CA ASP A 102 -6.58 5.20 1.78
C ASP A 102 -7.01 4.95 0.33
N GLY A 103 -7.03 3.68 -0.06
CA GLY A 103 -7.20 3.31 -1.46
C GLY A 103 -6.08 3.83 -2.34
N PHE A 104 -6.37 4.80 -3.19
CA PHE A 104 -5.39 5.50 -4.03
C PHE A 104 -5.06 6.91 -3.53
N ASP A 105 -5.74 7.34 -2.49
CA ASP A 105 -5.45 8.61 -1.84
C ASP A 105 -4.29 8.47 -0.86
N ILE A 106 -3.54 9.54 -0.70
CA ILE A 106 -2.44 9.64 0.25
C ILE A 106 -2.85 10.63 1.33
N ILE A 107 -2.62 10.29 2.58
CA ILE A 107 -2.80 11.19 3.70
C ILE A 107 -1.42 11.42 4.30
N GLN A 108 -0.94 12.65 4.21
CA GLN A 108 0.36 13.08 4.74
C GLN A 108 0.14 14.07 5.87
N LYS A 109 0.90 13.91 6.97
CA LYS A 109 0.86 14.87 8.07
C LYS A 109 1.53 16.17 7.68
N LEU A 110 0.89 17.29 8.00
CA LEU A 110 1.44 18.63 7.87
C LEU A 110 1.57 19.25 9.26
N LYS A 111 2.80 19.35 9.72
CA LYS A 111 3.12 19.99 11.00
C LYS A 111 3.06 21.50 10.82
N VAL A 112 2.26 22.15 11.65
CA VAL A 112 2.09 23.61 11.68
C VAL A 112 2.25 24.13 13.10
N SER A 113 2.73 25.36 13.24
CA SER A 113 2.79 26.01 14.54
C SER A 113 1.40 26.52 14.99
N PRO A 114 1.19 26.77 16.28
CA PRO A 114 -0.07 27.29 16.78
C PRO A 114 -0.47 28.64 16.17
N TRP A 115 0.50 29.53 15.91
CA TRP A 115 0.25 30.84 15.31
C TRP A 115 -0.08 30.73 13.82
N GLU A 116 0.55 29.81 13.08
CA GLU A 116 0.18 29.51 11.68
C GLU A 116 -1.25 29.00 11.58
N ALA A 117 -1.63 28.11 12.48
CA ALA A 117 -2.98 27.56 12.53
C ALA A 117 -4.03 28.64 12.92
N ALA A 118 -3.71 29.50 13.89
CA ALA A 118 -4.63 30.51 14.38
C ALA A 118 -4.83 31.66 13.38
N LEU A 119 -3.74 32.17 12.80
CA LEU A 119 -3.76 33.35 11.95
C LEU A 119 -4.01 33.04 10.47
N GLY A 120 -3.74 31.79 10.07
CA GLY A 120 -3.70 31.40 8.68
C GLY A 120 -2.50 32.01 7.96
N MET A 121 -1.95 31.29 7.00
CA MET A 121 -0.87 31.81 6.17
C MET A 121 -0.62 30.92 4.94
N HIS A 122 0.25 31.40 4.07
CA HIS A 122 0.80 30.57 3.01
C HIS A 122 2.01 29.81 3.54
N VAL A 123 1.97 28.49 3.45
CA VAL A 123 3.08 27.62 3.85
C VAL A 123 3.62 26.90 2.63
N GLU A 124 4.94 26.84 2.54
CA GLU A 124 5.63 25.98 1.58
C GLU A 124 6.00 24.68 2.28
N CYS A 125 5.57 23.57 1.75
CA CYS A 125 5.87 22.28 2.34
C CYS A 125 6.35 21.27 1.31
N GLN A 126 7.26 20.41 1.74
CA GLN A 126 7.67 19.25 1.00
C GLN A 126 6.59 18.18 1.16
N THR A 127 5.97 17.79 0.05
CA THR A 127 5.08 16.66 0.01
C THR A 127 5.74 15.49 -0.67
N ILE A 128 5.13 14.32 -0.54
CA ILE A 128 5.56 13.11 -1.25
C ILE A 128 5.52 13.26 -2.77
N GLY A 129 4.71 14.20 -3.27
CA GLY A 129 4.60 14.54 -4.69
C GLY A 129 5.41 15.79 -5.11
N GLY A 130 6.34 16.26 -4.27
CA GLY A 130 7.17 17.46 -4.51
C GLY A 130 6.79 18.65 -3.64
N HIS A 131 7.43 19.80 -3.91
CA HIS A 131 7.14 21.04 -3.21
C HIS A 131 5.76 21.60 -3.58
N VAL A 132 5.03 22.07 -2.60
CA VAL A 132 3.70 22.70 -2.77
C VAL A 132 3.58 23.93 -1.90
N LYS A 133 2.91 24.95 -2.44
CA LYS A 133 2.44 26.10 -1.68
C LYS A 133 1.00 25.85 -1.27
N LEU A 134 0.72 25.91 0.02
CA LEU A 134 -0.60 25.73 0.59
C LEU A 134 -1.04 27.00 1.30
N THR A 135 -2.33 27.29 1.21
CA THR A 135 -2.96 28.32 2.01
C THR A 135 -3.65 27.65 3.20
N LEU A 136 -3.16 27.93 4.40
CA LEU A 136 -3.83 27.56 5.63
C LEU A 136 -4.92 28.57 5.93
N PRO A 137 -6.19 28.17 6.04
CA PRO A 137 -7.23 29.07 6.55
C PRO A 137 -6.97 29.39 8.02
N ALA A 138 -7.32 30.63 8.44
CA ALA A 138 -7.25 31.01 9.85
C ALA A 138 -8.18 30.13 10.69
N GLY A 139 -7.70 29.72 11.87
CA GLY A 139 -8.46 28.87 12.78
C GLY A 139 -8.51 27.39 12.40
N VAL A 140 -7.61 26.92 11.53
CA VAL A 140 -7.52 25.52 11.17
C VAL A 140 -7.21 24.65 12.39
N GLN A 141 -7.83 23.47 12.47
CA GLN A 141 -7.70 22.57 13.62
C GLN A 141 -6.86 21.33 13.29
N SER A 142 -6.23 20.74 14.33
CA SER A 142 -5.58 19.44 14.19
C SER A 142 -6.56 18.37 13.70
N GLY A 143 -6.10 17.51 12.77
CA GLY A 143 -6.92 16.48 12.13
C GLY A 143 -7.71 16.96 10.93
N GLN A 144 -7.81 18.27 10.70
CA GLN A 144 -8.42 18.82 9.48
C GLN A 144 -7.57 18.48 8.27
N LYS A 145 -8.20 18.18 7.13
CA LYS A 145 -7.53 17.76 5.91
C LYS A 145 -7.66 18.81 4.81
N LEU A 146 -6.53 19.18 4.22
CA LEU A 146 -6.49 20.02 3.02
C LEU A 146 -6.24 19.13 1.81
N ARG A 147 -7.13 19.17 0.82
CA ARG A 147 -7.09 18.33 -0.37
C ARG A 147 -6.22 18.95 -1.45
N LEU A 148 -5.33 18.16 -2.01
CA LEU A 148 -4.51 18.46 -3.20
C LEU A 148 -4.88 17.48 -4.31
N PRO A 149 -5.69 17.90 -5.29
CA PRO A 149 -6.20 17.01 -6.32
C PRO A 149 -5.10 16.40 -7.20
N GLY A 150 -5.25 15.11 -7.55
CA GLY A 150 -4.39 14.43 -8.50
C GLY A 150 -2.94 14.21 -8.04
N LYS A 151 -2.65 14.29 -6.73
CA LYS A 151 -1.32 14.07 -6.17
C LYS A 151 -1.20 12.76 -5.36
N GLY A 152 -2.20 11.90 -5.43
CA GLY A 152 -2.21 10.58 -4.81
C GLY A 152 -1.51 9.50 -5.64
N LEU A 153 -1.76 8.23 -5.31
CA LEU A 153 -1.27 7.07 -6.03
C LEU A 153 -1.91 6.94 -7.42
N TYR A 154 -1.21 6.26 -8.31
CA TYR A 154 -1.76 5.96 -9.63
C TYR A 154 -2.85 4.89 -9.53
N ASN A 155 -3.99 5.15 -10.15
CA ASN A 155 -4.98 4.15 -10.53
C ASN A 155 -4.86 3.94 -12.05
N LYS A 156 -5.44 2.87 -12.57
CA LYS A 156 -5.39 2.55 -14.01
C LYS A 156 -5.90 3.68 -14.92
N GLN A 157 -6.79 4.54 -14.42
CA GLN A 157 -7.46 5.60 -15.17
C GLN A 157 -7.11 7.02 -14.72
N ALA A 158 -6.70 7.21 -13.45
CA ALA A 158 -6.44 8.52 -12.86
C ALA A 158 -5.47 8.42 -11.69
N ARG A 159 -5.09 9.55 -11.12
CA ARG A 159 -4.41 9.61 -9.82
C ARG A 159 -5.43 9.91 -8.74
N GLY A 160 -5.24 9.31 -7.56
CA GLY A 160 -5.92 9.72 -6.34
C GLY A 160 -5.47 11.11 -5.88
N ASP A 161 -5.94 11.52 -4.74
CA ASP A 161 -5.65 12.82 -4.16
C ASP A 161 -4.64 12.71 -3.00
N LEU A 162 -3.96 13.81 -2.71
CA LEU A 162 -3.15 13.95 -1.51
C LEU A 162 -3.91 14.82 -0.51
N PHE A 163 -4.12 14.30 0.68
CA PHE A 163 -4.69 15.02 1.81
C PHE A 163 -3.60 15.39 2.80
N MET A 164 -3.44 16.68 3.06
CA MET A 164 -2.54 17.20 4.08
C MET A 164 -3.32 17.28 5.40
N GLU A 165 -3.05 16.34 6.32
CA GLU A 165 -3.69 16.28 7.64
C GLU A 165 -2.93 17.20 8.60
N ILE A 166 -3.59 18.24 9.07
CA ILE A 166 -3.00 19.25 9.95
C ILE A 166 -2.65 18.63 11.30
N GLN A 167 -1.42 18.86 11.74
CA GLN A 167 -0.95 18.53 13.08
C GLN A 167 -0.35 19.78 13.71
N ILE A 168 -1.06 20.39 14.66
CA ILE A 168 -0.54 21.56 15.37
C ILE A 168 0.52 21.09 16.35
N CYS A 169 1.71 21.65 16.25
CA CYS A 169 2.87 21.32 17.07
C CYS A 169 3.29 22.55 17.88
N VAL A 170 3.46 22.37 19.17
CA VAL A 170 4.01 23.41 20.05
C VAL A 170 5.54 23.29 20.05
N PRO A 171 6.29 24.40 19.96
CA PRO A 171 7.74 24.37 20.02
C PRO A 171 8.26 23.80 21.34
N LYS A 172 9.33 23.01 21.26
CA LYS A 172 9.97 22.39 22.43
C LYS A 172 11.48 22.27 22.19
N PRO A 173 12.36 22.83 23.06
CA PRO A 173 12.04 23.69 24.22
C PRO A 173 11.52 25.07 23.82
N LEU A 174 10.87 25.77 24.74
CA LEU A 174 10.51 27.18 24.62
C LEU A 174 11.65 28.07 25.12
N SER A 175 11.93 29.16 24.43
CA SER A 175 12.74 30.24 24.95
C SER A 175 11.96 31.03 26.02
N GLU A 176 12.65 31.77 26.89
CA GLU A 176 11.99 32.59 27.92
C GLU A 176 11.03 33.65 27.31
N LYS A 177 11.37 34.18 26.14
CA LYS A 177 10.52 35.14 25.42
C LYS A 177 9.24 34.46 24.89
N GLU A 178 9.35 33.28 24.29
CA GLU A 178 8.21 32.52 23.78
C GLU A 178 7.28 32.11 24.95
N LYS A 179 7.86 31.68 26.07
CA LYS A 179 7.11 31.34 27.27
C LYS A 179 6.30 32.53 27.77
N ALA A 180 6.92 33.70 27.89
CA ALA A 180 6.25 34.92 28.32
C ALA A 180 5.09 35.30 27.38
N LEU A 181 5.26 35.14 26.07
CA LEU A 181 4.19 35.38 25.09
C LEU A 181 3.02 34.40 25.24
N PHE A 182 3.30 33.10 25.44
CA PHE A 182 2.27 32.12 25.70
C PHE A 182 1.54 32.37 27.04
N GLU A 183 2.25 32.80 28.09
CA GLU A 183 1.65 33.16 29.35
C GLU A 183 0.72 34.39 29.22
N SER A 184 1.15 35.40 28.43
CA SER A 184 0.31 36.56 28.15
C SER A 184 -0.93 36.16 27.35
N LEU A 185 -0.78 35.34 26.29
CA LEU A 185 -1.91 34.87 25.54
C LEU A 185 -2.89 34.06 26.41
N ALA A 186 -2.39 33.20 27.29
CA ALA A 186 -3.23 32.43 28.20
C ALA A 186 -4.04 33.28 29.17
N LYS A 187 -3.56 34.48 29.56
CA LYS A 187 -4.29 35.43 30.41
C LYS A 187 -5.36 36.21 29.64
N GLU A 188 -5.08 36.56 28.40
CA GLU A 188 -5.99 37.36 27.57
C GLU A 188 -7.08 36.51 26.91
N SER A 189 -6.80 35.24 26.64
CA SER A 189 -7.72 34.37 25.95
C SER A 189 -8.77 33.77 26.86
N SER A 190 -10.03 33.91 26.49
CA SER A 190 -11.17 33.23 27.16
C SER A 190 -11.43 31.85 26.61
N PHE A 191 -10.62 31.39 25.62
CA PHE A 191 -10.83 30.09 24.97
C PHE A 191 -10.57 28.92 25.91
N ASN A 192 -11.55 28.04 26.04
CA ASN A 192 -11.43 26.80 26.81
C ASN A 192 -11.72 25.58 25.89
N PRO A 193 -10.72 24.79 25.50
CA PRO A 193 -10.90 23.63 24.63
C PRO A 193 -11.63 22.46 25.30
N ARG A 194 -11.94 22.56 26.60
CA ARG A 194 -12.63 21.53 27.42
C ARG A 194 -14.02 21.98 27.91
N ALA A 195 -14.51 23.12 27.46
CA ALA A 195 -15.84 23.61 27.78
C ALA A 195 -16.91 22.94 26.93
#